data_871e5672ef8a5e903bb9de5ec6a9e585
#
_entry.id   871e5672ef8a5e903bb9de5ec6a9e585
#
_cell.length_a   1.000
_cell.length_b   1.000
_cell.length_c   1.000
_cell.angle_alpha   90.00
_cell.angle_beta   90.00
_cell.angle_gamma   90.00
#
_symmetry.space_group_name_H-M   'P 1'
#
loop_
_entity.id
_entity.type
_entity.pdbx_description
1 polymer ?
#
loop_
_entity_poly.entity_id
_entity_poly.type
_entity_poly.pdbx_seq_one_letter_code
_entity_poly.pdbx_strand_id
1 'polypeptide(L)'
;MEKIRFTEYLDLSLEDENWYCHVCEHKIGPASGNYKEGCLVYERDPQEVHDPIIPKAAYNFSPKKEWVSILEFYCPGCGTQIETEYLPPGHPITHDIEVDIGSIKKAIAENRLKIVNGKLGR
;
A
#
# COMPACT_ATOMS: atom_id res chain seq x y z
N MET A 1 -4.53 12.76 17.63
CA MET A 1 -5.14 12.59 16.28
C MET A 1 -5.64 11.17 16.14
N GLU A 2 -6.92 11.01 15.91
CA GLU A 2 -7.51 9.69 15.71
C GLU A 2 -7.30 9.21 14.28
N LYS A 3 -6.82 7.98 14.13
CA LYS A 3 -6.55 7.39 12.83
C LYS A 3 -7.41 6.16 12.59
N ILE A 4 -7.73 5.92 11.32
CA ILE A 4 -8.52 4.78 10.90
C ILE A 4 -7.57 3.81 10.19
N ARG A 5 -7.57 2.54 10.61
CA ARG A 5 -6.75 1.52 9.97
C ARG A 5 -7.41 1.07 8.67
N PHE A 6 -6.75 1.34 7.55
CA PHE A 6 -7.25 0.96 6.22
C PHE A 6 -6.70 -0.36 5.74
N THR A 7 -5.39 -0.55 5.87
CA THR A 7 -4.73 -1.82 5.56
C THR A 7 -3.90 -2.23 6.77
N GLU A 8 -3.18 -3.33 6.66
CA GLU A 8 -2.33 -3.82 7.74
C GLU A 8 -1.29 -2.79 8.18
N TYR A 9 -0.77 -2.01 7.24
CA TYR A 9 0.32 -1.06 7.52
C TYR A 9 -0.01 0.39 7.17
N LEU A 10 -1.25 0.69 6.80
CA LEU A 10 -1.63 2.03 6.34
C LEU A 10 -2.84 2.56 7.12
N ASP A 11 -2.65 3.70 7.76
CA ASP A 11 -3.69 4.41 8.50
C ASP A 11 -4.09 5.70 7.78
N LEU A 12 -5.35 6.09 7.95
CA LEU A 12 -5.89 7.35 7.46
C LEU A 12 -6.25 8.26 8.63
N SER A 13 -5.82 9.51 8.58
CA SER A 13 -6.32 10.55 9.48
C SER A 13 -7.35 11.41 8.77
N LEU A 14 -8.57 11.45 9.29
CA LEU A 14 -9.61 12.31 8.75
C LEU A 14 -9.38 13.77 9.15
N GLU A 15 -8.67 14.01 10.26
CA GLU A 15 -8.42 15.35 10.76
C GLU A 15 -7.54 16.17 9.81
N ASP A 16 -6.39 15.63 9.41
CA ASP A 16 -5.48 16.31 8.47
C ASP A 16 -5.52 15.75 7.06
N GLU A 17 -6.33 14.72 6.83
CA GLU A 17 -6.54 14.08 5.52
C GLU A 17 -5.23 13.60 4.90
N ASN A 18 -4.44 12.87 5.69
CA ASN A 18 -3.18 12.28 5.26
C ASN A 18 -3.12 10.78 5.57
N TRP A 19 -2.30 10.08 4.79
CA TRP A 19 -1.93 8.70 5.05
C TRP A 19 -0.76 8.64 6.02
N TYR A 20 -0.78 7.64 6.92
CA TYR A 20 0.27 7.41 7.92
C TYR A 20 0.69 5.94 7.93
N CYS A 21 1.95 5.68 8.23
CA CYS A 21 2.42 4.32 8.50
C CYS A 21 1.83 3.84 9.81
N HIS A 22 1.22 2.67 9.80
CA HIS A 22 0.62 2.11 11.02
C HIS A 22 1.67 1.75 12.09
N VAL A 23 2.89 1.42 11.66
CA VAL A 23 3.95 0.96 12.57
C VAL A 23 4.65 2.12 13.27
N CYS A 24 5.12 3.13 12.53
CA CYS A 24 5.92 4.23 13.09
C CYS A 24 5.22 5.59 13.09
N GLU A 25 4.00 5.66 12.56
CA GLU A 25 3.20 6.91 12.47
C GLU A 25 3.82 7.99 11.57
N HIS A 26 4.76 7.62 10.70
CA HIS A 26 5.30 8.54 9.71
C HIS A 26 4.21 8.99 8.74
N LYS A 27 4.13 10.29 8.46
CA LYS A 27 3.21 10.82 7.46
C LYS A 27 3.68 10.42 6.07
N ILE A 28 2.87 9.62 5.38
CA ILE A 28 3.18 9.13 4.04
C ILE A 28 2.87 10.18 2.97
N GLY A 29 1.71 10.83 3.08
CA GLY A 29 1.31 11.85 2.12
C GLY A 29 -0.19 12.12 2.12
N PRO A 30 -0.66 13.04 1.24
CA PRO A 30 -2.07 13.40 1.19
C PRO A 30 -2.97 12.21 0.83
N ALA A 31 -4.09 12.08 1.52
CA ALA A 31 -5.05 11.02 1.26
C ALA A 31 -5.82 11.21 -0.06
N SER A 32 -5.77 12.42 -0.63
CA SER A 32 -6.31 12.68 -1.97
C SER A 32 -5.42 12.12 -3.09
N GLY A 33 -4.18 11.78 -2.78
CA GLY A 33 -3.22 11.24 -3.73
C GLY A 33 -2.95 9.76 -3.49
N ASN A 34 -2.06 9.21 -4.31
CA ASN A 34 -1.62 7.83 -4.16
C ASN A 34 -0.58 7.73 -3.05
N TYR A 35 -0.88 6.96 -2.00
CA TYR A 35 0.05 6.76 -0.88
C TYR A 35 1.43 6.24 -1.34
N LYS A 36 1.47 5.53 -2.46
CA LYS A 36 2.72 4.98 -3.01
C LYS A 36 3.73 6.05 -3.38
N GLU A 37 3.27 7.26 -3.71
CA GLU A 37 4.16 8.38 -4.01
C GLU A 37 4.98 8.83 -2.81
N GLY A 38 4.52 8.57 -1.60
CA GLY A 38 5.24 8.87 -0.37
C GLY A 38 6.11 7.73 0.13
N CYS A 39 6.17 6.62 -0.57
CA CYS A 39 6.95 5.44 -0.18
C CYS A 39 8.26 5.37 -0.93
N LEU A 40 9.24 4.66 -0.33
CA LEU A 40 10.42 4.23 -1.05
C LEU A 40 10.02 3.06 -1.93
N VAL A 41 10.46 3.05 -3.18
CA VAL A 41 10.10 2.02 -4.16
C VAL A 41 11.34 1.22 -4.53
N TYR A 42 11.23 -0.10 -4.48
CA TYR A 42 12.26 -1.01 -4.92
C TYR A 42 11.68 -2.01 -5.93
N GLU A 43 12.31 -2.12 -7.10
CA GLU A 43 11.95 -3.15 -8.07
C GLU A 43 12.75 -4.40 -7.79
N ARG A 44 12.04 -5.47 -7.42
CA ARG A 44 12.63 -6.76 -7.08
C ARG A 44 12.76 -7.63 -8.31
N ASP A 45 13.88 -8.34 -8.46
CA ASP A 45 14.01 -9.36 -9.51
C ASP A 45 13.01 -10.50 -9.22
N PRO A 46 12.13 -10.85 -10.17
CA PRO A 46 11.16 -11.92 -9.95
C PRO A 46 11.79 -13.25 -9.53
N GLN A 47 13.00 -13.53 -9.96
CA GLN A 47 13.71 -14.78 -9.60
C GLN A 47 14.26 -14.76 -8.18
N GLU A 48 14.42 -13.60 -7.56
CA GLU A 48 14.75 -13.50 -6.13
C GLU A 48 13.59 -13.91 -5.26
N VAL A 49 12.36 -13.62 -5.70
CA VAL A 49 11.12 -13.90 -4.95
C VAL A 49 10.61 -15.31 -5.24
N HIS A 50 10.69 -15.70 -6.50
CA HIS A 50 10.19 -16.99 -6.99
C HIS A 50 11.35 -17.79 -7.60
N ASP A 51 12.20 -18.35 -6.74
CA ASP A 51 13.38 -19.07 -7.17
C ASP A 51 13.02 -20.28 -8.06
N PRO A 52 13.86 -20.59 -9.07
CA PRO A 52 13.69 -21.83 -9.83
C PRO A 52 13.77 -23.03 -8.89
N ILE A 53 12.81 -23.96 -8.99
CA ILE A 53 12.76 -25.16 -8.16
C ILE A 53 13.97 -26.04 -8.43
N ILE A 54 14.36 -26.17 -9.71
CA ILE A 54 15.52 -26.94 -10.13
C ILE A 54 16.52 -25.98 -10.78
N PRO A 55 17.60 -25.57 -10.08
CA PRO A 55 18.62 -24.73 -10.69
C PRO A 55 19.22 -25.38 -11.93
N LYS A 56 19.53 -24.60 -12.95
CA LYS A 56 20.12 -25.05 -14.22
C LYS A 56 19.23 -25.95 -15.04
N ALA A 57 17.94 -26.11 -14.72
CA ALA A 57 17.01 -26.83 -15.59
C ALA A 57 16.81 -26.03 -16.88
N ALA A 58 16.65 -26.76 -18.00
CA ALA A 58 16.35 -26.15 -19.30
C ALA A 58 15.00 -25.43 -19.28
N TYR A 59 14.10 -25.86 -18.39
CA TYR A 59 12.77 -25.29 -18.22
C TYR A 59 12.46 -25.14 -16.74
N ASN A 60 11.91 -23.98 -16.33
CA ASN A 60 11.46 -23.73 -14.97
C ASN A 60 10.23 -22.81 -14.97
N PHE A 61 9.50 -22.79 -13.85
CA PHE A 61 8.29 -21.99 -13.69
C PHE A 61 8.54 -20.65 -12.97
N SER A 62 9.80 -20.33 -12.67
CA SER A 62 10.13 -19.04 -12.07
C SER A 62 9.90 -17.92 -13.09
N PRO A 63 9.13 -16.86 -12.74
CA PRO A 63 8.89 -15.77 -13.67
C PRO A 63 10.18 -15.06 -14.02
N LYS A 64 10.29 -14.62 -15.26
CA LYS A 64 11.43 -13.84 -15.73
C LYS A 64 11.17 -12.36 -15.61
N LYS A 65 12.25 -11.58 -15.52
CA LYS A 65 12.22 -10.13 -15.43
C LYS A 65 11.45 -9.47 -16.58
N GLU A 66 11.48 -10.08 -17.77
CA GLU A 66 10.79 -9.61 -18.95
C GLU A 66 9.28 -9.85 -18.91
N TRP A 67 8.80 -10.68 -17.99
CA TRP A 67 7.40 -11.07 -17.91
C TRP A 67 6.61 -10.27 -16.87
N VAL A 68 7.27 -9.87 -15.80
CA VAL A 68 6.59 -9.22 -14.68
C VAL A 68 7.55 -8.27 -13.95
N SER A 69 7.02 -7.13 -13.51
CA SER A 69 7.70 -6.22 -12.59
C SER A 69 7.13 -6.41 -11.20
N ILE A 70 8.00 -6.61 -10.21
CA ILE A 70 7.60 -6.70 -8.80
C ILE A 70 8.09 -5.44 -8.12
N LEU A 71 7.16 -4.60 -7.67
CA LEU A 71 7.48 -3.34 -7.00
C LEU A 71 7.13 -3.45 -5.52
N GLU A 72 8.09 -3.11 -4.67
CA GLU A 72 7.92 -3.10 -3.23
C GLU A 72 7.92 -1.66 -2.73
N PHE A 73 6.96 -1.32 -1.87
CA PHE A 73 6.78 0.03 -1.35
C PHE A 73 7.04 0.03 0.15
N TYR A 74 8.00 0.86 0.59
CA TYR A 74 8.47 0.89 1.97
C TYR A 74 8.21 2.24 2.62
N CYS A 75 7.89 2.23 3.92
CA CYS A 75 7.81 3.44 4.70
C CYS A 75 9.19 4.08 4.84
N PRO A 76 9.36 5.37 4.44
CA PRO A 76 10.67 6.02 4.57
C PRO A 76 11.10 6.22 6.04
N GLY A 77 10.16 6.18 6.98
CA GLY A 77 10.44 6.38 8.39
C GLY A 77 10.99 5.17 9.11
N CYS A 78 10.45 3.98 8.82
CA CYS A 78 10.82 2.75 9.57
C CYS A 78 11.20 1.57 8.69
N GLY A 79 11.05 1.67 7.37
CA GLY A 79 11.37 0.58 6.47
C GLY A 79 10.33 -0.54 6.40
N THR A 80 9.16 -0.37 7.01
CA THR A 80 8.07 -1.34 6.88
C THR A 80 7.64 -1.44 5.43
N GLN A 81 7.51 -2.66 4.92
CA GLN A 81 6.97 -2.89 3.58
C GLN A 81 5.44 -2.73 3.63
N ILE A 82 4.95 -1.66 3.03
CA ILE A 82 3.53 -1.31 3.07
C ILE A 82 2.74 -2.08 2.02
N GLU A 83 3.31 -2.25 0.82
CA GLU A 83 2.61 -2.91 -0.29
C GLU A 83 3.61 -3.55 -1.25
N THR A 84 3.14 -4.56 -1.96
CA THR A 84 3.85 -5.18 -3.08
C THR A 84 2.91 -5.21 -4.27
N GLU A 85 3.39 -4.82 -5.44
CA GLU A 85 2.57 -4.77 -6.65
C GLU A 85 3.26 -5.54 -7.77
N TYR A 86 2.51 -6.46 -8.40
CA TYR A 86 2.95 -7.23 -9.56
C TYR A 86 2.33 -6.61 -10.80
N LEU A 87 3.15 -6.12 -11.71
CA LEU A 87 2.70 -5.39 -12.90
C LEU A 87 3.33 -5.97 -14.17
N PRO A 88 2.65 -5.86 -15.33
CA PRO A 88 3.32 -6.06 -16.59
C PRO A 88 4.49 -5.09 -16.74
N PRO A 89 5.61 -5.50 -17.36
CA PRO A 89 6.74 -4.61 -17.55
C PRO A 89 6.33 -3.32 -18.27
N GLY A 90 6.79 -2.18 -17.75
CA GLY A 90 6.44 -0.87 -18.31
C GLY A 90 5.07 -0.33 -17.93
N HIS A 91 4.29 -1.08 -17.16
CA HIS A 91 3.00 -0.60 -16.66
C HIS A 91 3.22 0.42 -15.54
N PRO A 92 2.51 1.56 -15.55
CA PRO A 92 2.64 2.54 -14.47
C PRO A 92 2.11 2.00 -13.14
N ILE A 93 2.67 2.53 -12.05
CA ILE A 93 2.21 2.22 -10.69
C ILE A 93 0.73 2.54 -10.57
N THR A 94 -0.06 1.63 -9.99
CA THR A 94 -1.49 1.83 -9.89
C THR A 94 -1.86 2.67 -8.66
N HIS A 95 -2.96 3.43 -8.79
CA HIS A 95 -3.60 4.12 -7.67
C HIS A 95 -4.72 3.20 -7.17
N ASP A 96 -4.35 2.23 -6.35
CA ASP A 96 -5.25 1.14 -5.93
C ASP A 96 -6.22 1.50 -4.80
N ILE A 97 -5.88 2.50 -4.00
CA ILE A 97 -6.76 2.96 -2.90
C ILE A 97 -7.13 4.41 -3.12
N GLU A 98 -8.37 4.64 -3.50
CA GLU A 98 -8.96 5.97 -3.60
C GLU A 98 -10.01 6.11 -2.49
N VAL A 99 -9.92 7.19 -1.73
CA VAL A 99 -10.79 7.41 -0.57
C VAL A 99 -11.62 8.67 -0.78
N ASP A 100 -12.93 8.52 -0.63
CA ASP A 100 -13.83 9.67 -0.59
C ASP A 100 -13.98 10.13 0.87
N ILE A 101 -13.05 10.97 1.30
CA ILE A 101 -13.01 11.47 2.69
C ILE A 101 -14.27 12.24 3.05
N GLY A 102 -14.79 13.02 2.10
CA GLY A 102 -16.03 13.79 2.31
C GLY A 102 -17.21 12.89 2.64
N SER A 103 -17.35 11.78 1.93
CA SER A 103 -18.42 10.81 2.19
C SER A 103 -18.27 10.13 3.54
N ILE A 104 -17.03 9.81 3.94
CA ILE A 104 -16.77 9.21 5.25
C ILE A 104 -17.14 10.19 6.37
N LYS A 105 -16.69 11.44 6.27
CA LYS A 105 -16.99 12.48 7.26
C LYS A 105 -18.48 12.74 7.37
N LYS A 106 -19.17 12.75 6.23
CA LYS A 106 -20.62 12.95 6.19
C LYS A 106 -21.34 11.78 6.87
N ALA A 107 -20.93 10.54 6.59
CA ALA A 107 -21.53 9.37 7.20
C ALA A 107 -21.32 9.33 8.72
N ILE A 108 -20.16 9.80 9.21
CA ILE A 108 -19.90 9.89 10.64
C ILE A 108 -20.78 10.97 11.27
N ALA A 109 -20.90 12.15 10.63
CA ALA A 109 -21.74 13.24 11.11
C ALA A 109 -23.22 12.84 11.19
N GLU A 110 -23.68 11.97 10.28
CA GLU A 110 -25.05 11.47 10.23
C GLU A 110 -25.26 10.20 11.08
N ASN A 111 -24.27 9.80 11.85
CA ASN A 111 -24.30 8.59 12.70
C ASN A 111 -24.52 7.27 11.93
N ARG A 112 -24.19 7.25 10.62
CA ARG A 112 -24.22 6.02 9.82
C ARG A 112 -22.94 5.20 9.95
N LEU A 113 -21.84 5.86 10.28
CA LEU A 113 -20.53 5.24 10.56
C LEU A 113 -19.97 5.80 11.85
N LYS A 114 -19.14 5.02 12.50
CA LYS A 114 -18.38 5.44 13.68
C LYS A 114 -17.01 4.78 13.68
N ILE A 115 -16.07 5.41 14.37
CA ILE A 115 -14.73 4.88 14.54
C ILE A 115 -14.68 4.15 15.89
N VAL A 116 -14.43 2.85 15.85
CA VAL A 116 -14.33 2.01 17.04
C VAL A 116 -13.01 1.26 16.99
N ASN A 117 -12.16 1.46 17.99
CA ASN A 117 -10.84 0.83 18.08
C ASN A 117 -10.00 1.04 16.80
N GLY A 118 -10.04 2.26 16.25
CA GLY A 118 -9.28 2.61 15.05
C GLY A 118 -9.83 2.04 13.75
N LYS A 119 -11.07 1.53 13.75
CA LYS A 119 -11.69 0.97 12.56
C LYS A 119 -13.05 1.60 12.31
N LEU A 120 -13.41 1.74 11.03
CA LEU A 120 -14.77 2.15 10.66
C LEU A 120 -15.75 1.01 10.88
N GLY A 121 -16.90 1.33 11.48
CA GLY A 121 -17.97 0.39 11.70
C GLY A 121 -19.32 1.10 11.64
N ARG A 122 -20.37 0.32 11.66
CA ARG A 122 -21.75 0.83 11.67
C ARG A 122 -22.30 0.99 13.10
#